data_6168235a2a6efe1c94263f1e41579840
#
_entry.id   6168235a2a6efe1c94263f1e41579840
#
_cell.length_a   1.000
_cell.length_b   1.000
_cell.length_c   1.000
_cell.angle_alpha   90.00
_cell.angle_beta   90.00
_cell.angle_gamma   90.00
#
_symmetry.space_group_name_H-M   'P 1'
#
loop_
_entity.id
_entity.type
_entity.pdbx_description
1 polymer ?
#
loop_
_entity_poly.entity_id
_entity_poly.type
_entity_poly.pdbx_seq_one_letter_code
_entity_poly.pdbx_strand_id
1 'polypeptide(L)'
;MTPTPPKRLMPWLGRHPLRTVLRIAAAVLGVGATGWLLGTVWPEPDQVAVTEPVAPDNPTNLAPLPLGPLTLLVVGLDADQIGDPVNNAAPRGRANADAVMLLQVESQQPLQVLQVPIELALQLPGQTGPVKLGSLWQTGGVALLSDAIGELVGLPADQPHRYVVLPRRVLRSLVDGLGDLDVILNASFQLRDQAQNYTVNLQAGRQSLNGAQAEQLARYLKDPLDDPNRRLRQQLLIRALLEQFRGPGVIETIPGLVDAATGDVETNLSKAEMLSLAAAVLSSPVSVKIQQLPLAKRAGKQVLRQIKAGESLPLWPRP
;
A
#
# COMPACT_ATOMS: atom_id res chain seq x y z
N MET A 1 29.81 86.62 -40.55
CA MET A 1 28.61 85.84 -40.30
C MET A 1 28.19 85.18 -41.59
N THR A 2 28.54 83.92 -41.77
CA THR A 2 28.18 83.13 -42.97
C THR A 2 26.91 82.31 -42.68
N PRO A 3 25.87 82.27 -43.53
CA PRO A 3 24.68 81.55 -43.28
C PRO A 3 24.88 80.04 -43.57
N THR A 4 24.42 79.23 -42.67
CA THR A 4 24.39 77.74 -42.77
C THR A 4 23.37 77.28 -43.81
N PRO A 5 23.71 76.34 -44.68
CA PRO A 5 22.73 75.83 -45.67
C PRO A 5 21.68 74.86 -45.02
N PRO A 6 20.45 74.80 -45.56
CA PRO A 6 19.40 73.97 -45.02
C PRO A 6 19.69 72.45 -45.25
N LYS A 7 19.48 71.64 -44.21
CA LYS A 7 19.56 70.18 -44.24
C LYS A 7 18.52 69.63 -45.24
N ARG A 8 18.99 68.95 -46.31
CA ARG A 8 18.13 68.20 -47.22
C ARG A 8 17.58 66.99 -46.46
N LEU A 9 16.30 66.96 -46.29
CA LEU A 9 15.57 65.81 -45.78
C LEU A 9 15.25 64.83 -46.96
N MET A 10 15.66 63.59 -46.74
CA MET A 10 15.29 62.36 -47.43
C MET A 10 15.80 62.11 -48.88
N PRO A 11 16.91 61.38 -49.03
CA PRO A 11 17.31 60.83 -50.33
C PRO A 11 16.74 59.41 -50.65
N TRP A 12 15.93 58.80 -49.80
CA TRP A 12 15.52 57.39 -49.99
C TRP A 12 14.16 57.19 -50.68
N LEU A 13 13.36 58.23 -50.85
CA LEU A 13 12.16 58.18 -51.67
C LEU A 13 12.52 58.39 -53.16
N GLY A 14 12.87 57.32 -53.90
CA GLY A 14 13.25 57.30 -55.24
C GLY A 14 12.39 58.16 -56.22
N ARG A 15 12.72 58.21 -57.55
CA ARG A 15 12.07 59.03 -58.59
C ARG A 15 10.53 58.96 -58.68
N HIS A 16 9.88 58.04 -57.93
CA HIS A 16 8.45 57.89 -57.92
C HIS A 16 7.95 57.67 -56.50
N PRO A 17 7.84 58.69 -55.64
CA PRO A 17 7.46 58.54 -54.20
C PRO A 17 6.12 57.87 -54.04
N LEU A 18 5.14 58.15 -54.89
CA LEU A 18 3.82 57.56 -54.84
C LEU A 18 3.82 56.04 -55.04
N ARG A 19 4.66 55.53 -55.97
CA ARG A 19 4.82 54.10 -56.16
C ARG A 19 5.51 53.39 -55.02
N THR A 20 6.41 54.04 -54.36
CA THR A 20 7.12 53.51 -53.19
C THR A 20 6.17 53.44 -51.97
N VAL A 21 5.37 54.49 -51.75
CA VAL A 21 4.36 54.50 -50.67
C VAL A 21 3.29 53.41 -50.95
N LEU A 22 2.82 53.27 -52.20
CA LEU A 22 1.85 52.24 -52.57
C LEU A 22 2.39 50.80 -52.36
N ARG A 23 3.69 50.58 -52.65
CA ARG A 23 4.34 49.26 -52.45
C ARG A 23 4.48 48.96 -50.95
N ILE A 24 4.82 49.96 -50.11
CA ILE A 24 4.91 49.80 -48.68
C ILE A 24 3.53 49.52 -48.08
N ALA A 25 2.50 50.26 -48.51
CA ALA A 25 1.12 50.04 -48.09
C ALA A 25 0.59 48.65 -48.50
N ALA A 26 0.90 48.20 -49.71
CA ALA A 26 0.53 46.87 -50.20
C ALA A 26 1.27 45.76 -49.41
N ALA A 27 2.56 45.97 -49.06
CA ALA A 27 3.30 45.02 -48.24
C ALA A 27 2.75 44.93 -46.79
N VAL A 28 2.39 46.06 -46.20
CA VAL A 28 1.79 46.11 -44.84
C VAL A 28 0.41 45.46 -44.85
N LEU A 29 -0.42 45.72 -45.88
CA LEU A 29 -1.71 45.08 -46.04
C LEU A 29 -1.58 43.59 -46.30
N GLY A 30 -0.59 43.17 -47.08
CA GLY A 30 -0.29 41.75 -47.35
C GLY A 30 0.14 41.00 -46.07
N VAL A 31 1.04 41.59 -45.29
CA VAL A 31 1.49 41.00 -44.01
C VAL A 31 0.32 40.98 -43.01
N GLY A 32 -0.49 42.05 -42.94
CA GLY A 32 -1.66 42.10 -42.05
C GLY A 32 -2.73 41.07 -42.44
N ALA A 33 -3.03 40.92 -43.72
CA ALA A 33 -3.98 39.92 -44.21
C ALA A 33 -3.47 38.49 -44.00
N THR A 34 -2.17 38.25 -44.20
CA THR A 34 -1.55 36.93 -43.97
C THR A 34 -1.56 36.61 -42.47
N GLY A 35 -1.24 37.58 -41.59
CA GLY A 35 -1.31 37.42 -40.12
C GLY A 35 -2.74 37.14 -39.65
N TRP A 36 -3.74 37.84 -40.25
CA TRP A 36 -5.14 37.60 -39.90
C TRP A 36 -5.61 36.22 -40.39
N LEU A 37 -5.25 35.80 -41.61
CA LEU A 37 -5.56 34.47 -42.16
C LEU A 37 -4.87 33.36 -41.33
N LEU A 38 -3.61 33.55 -40.92
CA LEU A 38 -2.92 32.59 -40.07
C LEU A 38 -3.55 32.50 -38.68
N GLY A 39 -4.04 33.62 -38.13
CA GLY A 39 -4.76 33.63 -36.85
C GLY A 39 -6.14 32.97 -36.92
N THR A 40 -6.78 32.95 -38.11
CA THR A 40 -8.10 32.30 -38.27
C THR A 40 -8.00 30.82 -38.69
N VAL A 41 -6.89 30.41 -39.28
CA VAL A 41 -6.64 29.01 -39.74
C VAL A 41 -5.76 28.24 -38.74
N TRP A 42 -4.95 28.94 -37.94
CA TRP A 42 -4.22 28.30 -36.86
C TRP A 42 -5.22 27.97 -35.76
N PRO A 43 -5.40 26.69 -35.40
CA PRO A 43 -6.20 26.39 -34.23
C PRO A 43 -5.62 27.18 -33.06
N GLU A 44 -6.47 27.89 -32.31
CA GLU A 44 -6.06 28.42 -31.00
C GLU A 44 -5.35 27.27 -30.28
N PRO A 45 -4.16 27.51 -29.71
CA PRO A 45 -3.56 26.47 -28.87
C PRO A 45 -4.68 26.05 -27.92
N ASP A 46 -5.10 24.79 -28.04
CA ASP A 46 -6.03 24.20 -27.09
C ASP A 46 -5.65 24.82 -25.75
N GLN A 47 -6.57 25.51 -25.11
CA GLN A 47 -6.44 25.79 -23.71
C GLN A 47 -6.43 24.39 -23.08
N VAL A 48 -5.26 23.76 -23.11
CA VAL A 48 -4.96 22.65 -22.24
C VAL A 48 -5.33 23.23 -20.92
N ALA A 49 -6.48 22.78 -20.40
CA ALA A 49 -6.89 23.12 -19.06
C ALA A 49 -5.61 22.97 -18.26
N VAL A 50 -5.08 24.08 -17.73
CA VAL A 50 -3.88 24.04 -16.92
C VAL A 50 -4.34 23.21 -15.74
N THR A 51 -4.19 21.89 -15.89
CA THR A 51 -4.33 20.97 -14.78
C THR A 51 -3.28 21.49 -13.83
N GLU A 52 -3.73 22.11 -12.76
CA GLU A 52 -2.81 22.57 -11.71
C GLU A 52 -1.80 21.46 -11.51
N PRO A 53 -0.49 21.72 -11.52
CA PRO A 53 0.50 20.69 -11.36
C PRO A 53 0.15 19.94 -10.09
N VAL A 54 -0.31 18.71 -10.25
CA VAL A 54 -0.69 17.86 -9.12
C VAL A 54 0.55 17.76 -8.26
N ALA A 55 0.43 18.12 -6.98
CA ALA A 55 1.56 18.09 -6.07
C ALA A 55 2.25 16.71 -6.18
N PRO A 56 3.59 16.65 -6.21
CA PRO A 56 4.32 15.40 -6.41
C PRO A 56 3.89 14.31 -5.42
N ASP A 57 3.47 14.69 -4.22
CA ASP A 57 3.01 13.78 -3.15
C ASP A 57 1.51 13.49 -3.17
N ASN A 58 0.78 13.79 -4.26
CA ASN A 58 -0.64 13.46 -4.32
C ASN A 58 -0.85 11.96 -4.59
N PRO A 59 -1.53 11.23 -3.69
CA PRO A 59 -1.78 9.79 -3.87
C PRO A 59 -2.48 9.40 -5.17
N THR A 60 -3.31 10.28 -5.72
CA THR A 60 -4.01 10.03 -7.00
C THR A 60 -3.05 9.93 -8.20
N ASN A 61 -1.78 10.33 -8.04
CA ASN A 61 -0.75 10.13 -9.05
C ASN A 61 -0.38 8.64 -9.23
N LEU A 62 -0.62 7.80 -8.22
CA LEU A 62 -0.37 6.36 -8.31
C LEU A 62 -1.42 5.66 -9.16
N ALA A 63 -2.68 5.87 -8.83
CA ALA A 63 -3.84 5.30 -9.51
C ALA A 63 -5.14 5.97 -9.02
N PRO A 64 -6.24 5.86 -9.79
CA PRO A 64 -7.56 6.26 -9.31
C PRO A 64 -7.93 5.54 -8.01
N LEU A 65 -8.60 6.26 -7.10
CA LEU A 65 -9.09 5.69 -5.85
C LEU A 65 -10.21 4.66 -6.10
N PRO A 66 -10.37 3.66 -5.22
CA PRO A 66 -11.50 2.74 -5.30
C PRO A 66 -12.83 3.48 -5.21
N LEU A 67 -13.85 3.05 -5.96
CA LEU A 67 -15.17 3.67 -6.00
C LEU A 67 -16.02 3.39 -4.74
N GLY A 68 -15.63 2.41 -3.93
CA GLY A 68 -16.35 2.02 -2.72
C GLY A 68 -15.45 1.27 -1.74
N PRO A 69 -15.99 0.90 -0.56
CA PRO A 69 -15.24 0.14 0.42
C PRO A 69 -14.82 -1.23 -0.13
N LEU A 70 -13.57 -1.60 0.09
CA LEU A 70 -13.00 -2.85 -0.33
C LEU A 70 -12.50 -3.64 0.88
N THR A 71 -12.97 -4.90 1.00
CA THR A 71 -12.51 -5.83 2.02
C THR A 71 -11.41 -6.72 1.45
N LEU A 72 -10.23 -6.68 2.08
CA LEU A 72 -9.03 -7.40 1.69
C LEU A 72 -8.63 -8.37 2.80
N LEU A 73 -8.42 -9.65 2.45
CA LEU A 73 -7.78 -10.63 3.32
C LEU A 73 -6.26 -10.57 3.14
N VAL A 74 -5.52 -10.35 4.21
CA VAL A 74 -4.06 -10.41 4.22
C VAL A 74 -3.61 -11.60 5.05
N VAL A 75 -2.81 -12.46 4.44
CA VAL A 75 -2.27 -13.67 5.06
C VAL A 75 -0.75 -13.61 5.04
N GLY A 76 -0.12 -13.60 6.21
CA GLY A 76 1.32 -13.75 6.34
C GLY A 76 1.68 -15.22 6.56
N LEU A 77 2.55 -15.75 5.73
CA LEU A 77 3.07 -17.12 5.85
C LEU A 77 4.35 -17.15 6.65
N ASP A 78 4.58 -18.25 7.34
CA ASP A 78 5.84 -18.55 7.99
C ASP A 78 6.89 -19.15 7.03
N ALA A 79 6.53 -19.44 5.79
CA ALA A 79 7.40 -19.89 4.71
C ALA A 79 8.16 -18.72 4.05
N ASP A 80 9.30 -19.00 3.42
CA ASP A 80 10.07 -17.98 2.69
C ASP A 80 9.47 -17.62 1.34
N GLN A 81 8.87 -18.60 0.67
CA GLN A 81 8.23 -18.43 -0.63
C GLN A 81 6.85 -19.10 -0.65
N ILE A 82 6.01 -18.66 -1.59
CA ILE A 82 4.76 -19.36 -1.89
C ILE A 82 5.09 -20.75 -2.45
N GLY A 83 4.37 -21.76 -1.93
CA GLY A 83 4.58 -23.15 -2.33
C GLY A 83 5.64 -23.92 -1.53
N ASP A 84 6.43 -23.25 -0.69
CA ASP A 84 7.33 -23.96 0.23
C ASP A 84 6.51 -24.84 1.18
N PRO A 85 6.73 -26.16 1.18
CA PRO A 85 5.95 -27.05 2.05
C PRO A 85 6.40 -26.96 3.51
N VAL A 86 7.57 -26.40 3.77
CA VAL A 86 8.23 -26.39 5.07
C VAL A 86 8.71 -24.99 5.40
N ASN A 87 8.38 -24.55 6.62
CA ASN A 87 9.02 -23.40 7.25
C ASN A 87 10.46 -23.78 7.69
N ASN A 88 11.44 -23.13 7.11
CA ASN A 88 12.87 -23.36 7.41
C ASN A 88 13.43 -22.45 8.52
N ALA A 89 12.58 -21.64 9.17
CA ALA A 89 12.95 -20.87 10.37
C ALA A 89 12.43 -21.54 11.65
N ALA A 90 12.78 -21.00 12.80
CA ALA A 90 12.33 -21.51 14.10
C ALA A 90 10.87 -21.11 14.44
N PRO A 91 10.03 -22.00 14.94
CA PRO A 91 10.24 -23.46 14.93
C PRO A 91 10.05 -24.03 13.51
N ARG A 92 10.92 -24.98 13.13
CA ARG A 92 10.78 -25.66 11.83
C ARG A 92 9.52 -26.52 11.82
N GLY A 93 8.78 -26.51 10.73
CA GLY A 93 7.55 -27.27 10.58
C GLY A 93 6.91 -27.09 9.20
N ARG A 94 5.70 -27.56 9.05
CA ARG A 94 4.93 -27.31 7.82
C ARG A 94 4.60 -25.81 7.73
N ALA A 95 4.55 -25.30 6.50
CA ALA A 95 4.17 -23.92 6.25
C ALA A 95 2.75 -23.62 6.75
N ASN A 96 2.59 -22.56 7.50
CA ASN A 96 1.31 -22.14 8.10
C ASN A 96 1.06 -20.66 7.84
N ALA A 97 -0.18 -20.24 7.99
CA ALA A 97 -0.50 -18.84 8.17
C ALA A 97 -0.11 -18.41 9.60
N ASP A 98 0.82 -17.46 9.70
CA ASP A 98 1.37 -16.94 10.98
C ASP A 98 0.73 -15.60 11.37
N ALA A 99 0.15 -14.90 10.40
CA ALA A 99 -0.65 -13.70 10.60
C ALA A 99 -1.85 -13.72 9.64
N VAL A 100 -3.02 -13.35 10.15
CA VAL A 100 -4.24 -13.24 9.35
C VAL A 100 -4.94 -11.96 9.74
N MET A 101 -5.28 -11.14 8.74
CA MET A 101 -5.94 -9.86 8.94
C MET A 101 -7.00 -9.62 7.87
N LEU A 102 -8.10 -8.97 8.25
CA LEU A 102 -9.01 -8.34 7.31
C LEU A 102 -8.76 -6.83 7.34
N LEU A 103 -8.65 -6.23 6.18
CA LEU A 103 -8.54 -4.80 6.00
C LEU A 103 -9.77 -4.29 5.27
N GLN A 104 -10.38 -3.24 5.78
CA GLN A 104 -11.36 -2.45 5.03
C GLN A 104 -10.72 -1.13 4.64
N VAL A 105 -10.58 -0.97 3.34
CA VAL A 105 -10.03 0.24 2.72
C VAL A 105 -11.19 0.98 2.06
N GLU A 106 -11.42 2.19 2.50
CA GLU A 106 -12.39 3.13 1.93
C GLU A 106 -11.71 4.49 1.80
N SER A 107 -11.87 5.13 0.65
CA SER A 107 -11.24 6.42 0.39
C SER A 107 -11.67 7.46 1.44
N GLN A 108 -10.71 8.20 1.99
CA GLN A 108 -10.91 9.26 2.98
C GLN A 108 -11.45 8.79 4.35
N GLN A 109 -11.61 7.49 4.55
CA GLN A 109 -11.95 6.91 5.85
C GLN A 109 -10.72 6.31 6.53
N PRO A 110 -10.70 6.25 7.88
CA PRO A 110 -9.63 5.55 8.58
C PRO A 110 -9.54 4.08 8.16
N LEU A 111 -8.33 3.60 7.88
CA LEU A 111 -8.10 2.19 7.61
C LEU A 111 -8.58 1.35 8.81
N GLN A 112 -9.45 0.38 8.54
CA GLN A 112 -9.91 -0.57 9.56
C GLN A 112 -9.17 -1.89 9.37
N VAL A 113 -8.62 -2.40 10.45
CA VAL A 113 -7.87 -3.67 10.48
C VAL A 113 -8.48 -4.56 11.53
N LEU A 114 -8.93 -5.75 11.16
CA LEU A 114 -9.26 -6.81 12.09
C LEU A 114 -8.13 -7.82 12.10
N GLN A 115 -7.45 -7.97 13.22
CA GLN A 115 -6.48 -9.03 13.42
C GLN A 115 -7.17 -10.31 13.87
N VAL A 116 -7.09 -11.36 13.05
CA VAL A 116 -7.72 -12.66 13.32
C VAL A 116 -6.71 -13.57 14.01
N PRO A 117 -7.01 -14.06 15.23
CA PRO A 117 -6.09 -14.93 15.97
C PRO A 117 -5.92 -16.27 15.26
N ILE A 118 -4.70 -16.63 14.91
CA ILE A 118 -4.41 -17.88 14.19
C ILE A 118 -4.63 -19.14 15.06
N GLU A 119 -4.66 -18.97 16.36
CA GLU A 119 -4.95 -20.04 17.34
C GLU A 119 -6.45 -20.32 17.52
N LEU A 120 -7.33 -19.69 16.76
CA LEU A 120 -8.76 -20.00 16.79
C LEU A 120 -9.02 -21.47 16.43
N ALA A 121 -9.89 -22.09 17.23
CA ALA A 121 -10.39 -23.42 17.02
C ALA A 121 -11.56 -23.39 16.03
N LEU A 122 -11.41 -24.07 14.91
CA LEU A 122 -12.44 -24.21 13.90
C LEU A 122 -12.81 -25.68 13.72
N GLN A 123 -14.10 -25.97 13.65
CA GLN A 123 -14.58 -27.30 13.34
C GLN A 123 -14.86 -27.41 11.84
N LEU A 124 -14.04 -28.18 11.14
CA LEU A 124 -14.26 -28.44 9.72
C LEU A 124 -15.21 -29.62 9.52
N PRO A 125 -16.03 -29.61 8.46
CA PRO A 125 -16.84 -30.76 8.08
C PRO A 125 -15.99 -32.02 7.90
N GLY A 126 -16.43 -33.15 8.47
CA GLY A 126 -15.70 -34.41 8.39
C GLY A 126 -14.48 -34.59 9.26
N GLN A 127 -14.10 -33.59 10.05
CA GLN A 127 -13.00 -33.69 11.01
C GLN A 127 -13.52 -34.10 12.40
N THR A 128 -12.76 -34.94 13.09
CA THR A 128 -13.14 -35.45 14.43
C THR A 128 -12.89 -34.46 15.56
N GLY A 129 -12.16 -33.38 15.30
CA GLY A 129 -11.84 -32.37 16.31
C GLY A 129 -11.52 -31.01 15.68
N PRO A 130 -11.49 -29.96 16.52
CA PRO A 130 -11.18 -28.62 16.05
C PRO A 130 -9.74 -28.51 15.56
N VAL A 131 -9.55 -27.77 14.47
CA VAL A 131 -8.25 -27.43 13.91
C VAL A 131 -7.90 -25.95 14.19
N LYS A 132 -6.63 -25.65 14.17
CA LYS A 132 -6.13 -24.28 14.32
C LYS A 132 -6.36 -23.49 13.01
N LEU A 133 -6.92 -22.28 13.10
CA LEU A 133 -7.16 -21.42 11.90
C LEU A 133 -5.93 -21.30 11.02
N GLY A 134 -4.75 -21.01 11.60
CA GLY A 134 -3.51 -20.88 10.81
C GLY A 134 -3.13 -22.14 10.03
N SER A 135 -3.57 -23.34 10.46
CA SER A 135 -3.29 -24.59 9.75
C SER A 135 -4.20 -24.85 8.55
N LEU A 136 -5.26 -24.06 8.36
CA LEU A 136 -6.13 -24.16 7.18
C LEU A 136 -5.37 -23.91 5.89
N TRP A 137 -4.32 -23.09 5.95
CA TRP A 137 -3.43 -22.86 4.82
C TRP A 137 -2.90 -24.18 4.21
N GLN A 138 -2.51 -25.13 5.05
CA GLN A 138 -2.00 -26.43 4.59
C GLN A 138 -3.07 -27.31 3.96
N THR A 139 -4.35 -27.10 4.29
CA THR A 139 -5.46 -27.94 3.88
C THR A 139 -6.13 -27.46 2.60
N GLY A 140 -6.34 -26.15 2.49
CA GLY A 140 -7.06 -25.57 1.37
C GLY A 140 -6.60 -24.16 0.97
N GLY A 141 -5.39 -23.76 1.38
CA GLY A 141 -4.80 -22.49 0.99
C GLY A 141 -5.64 -21.28 1.39
N VAL A 142 -5.52 -20.24 0.58
CA VAL A 142 -6.23 -18.97 0.80
C VAL A 142 -7.76 -19.13 0.65
N ALA A 143 -8.23 -20.02 -0.21
CA ALA A 143 -9.66 -20.22 -0.41
C ALA A 143 -10.35 -20.70 0.87
N LEU A 144 -9.84 -21.77 1.50
CA LEU A 144 -10.40 -22.28 2.75
C LEU A 144 -10.26 -21.27 3.91
N LEU A 145 -9.16 -20.53 3.96
CA LEU A 145 -8.98 -19.45 4.93
C LEU A 145 -10.02 -18.35 4.74
N SER A 146 -10.23 -17.93 3.50
CA SER A 146 -11.18 -16.86 3.15
C SER A 146 -12.62 -17.25 3.56
N ASP A 147 -13.06 -18.45 3.18
CA ASP A 147 -14.39 -18.95 3.50
C ASP A 147 -14.59 -19.07 5.01
N ALA A 148 -13.63 -19.69 5.71
CA ALA A 148 -13.70 -19.86 7.16
C ALA A 148 -13.72 -18.52 7.92
N ILE A 149 -12.97 -17.52 7.46
CA ILE A 149 -12.94 -16.19 8.06
C ILE A 149 -14.23 -15.42 7.75
N GLY A 150 -14.72 -15.49 6.51
CA GLY A 150 -15.99 -14.87 6.11
C GLY A 150 -17.14 -15.35 6.96
N GLU A 151 -17.27 -16.69 7.14
CA GLU A 151 -18.28 -17.30 8.00
C GLU A 151 -18.09 -16.92 9.48
N LEU A 152 -16.85 -17.01 9.98
CA LEU A 152 -16.52 -16.70 11.37
C LEU A 152 -16.87 -15.26 11.78
N VAL A 153 -16.63 -14.30 10.89
CA VAL A 153 -16.80 -12.88 11.14
C VAL A 153 -18.22 -12.41 10.76
N GLY A 154 -18.91 -13.18 9.92
CA GLY A 154 -20.24 -12.85 9.40
C GLY A 154 -20.17 -11.84 8.26
N LEU A 155 -19.19 -11.97 7.38
CA LEU A 155 -19.11 -11.16 6.18
C LEU A 155 -20.21 -11.55 5.17
N PRO A 156 -20.62 -10.63 4.27
CA PRO A 156 -21.42 -10.97 3.10
C PRO A 156 -20.79 -12.11 2.27
N ALA A 157 -21.60 -12.87 1.56
CA ALA A 157 -21.16 -14.08 0.86
C ALA A 157 -20.10 -13.84 -0.24
N ASP A 158 -20.01 -12.62 -0.74
CA ASP A 158 -19.03 -12.20 -1.75
C ASP A 158 -17.74 -11.60 -1.14
N GLN A 159 -17.60 -11.59 0.18
CA GLN A 159 -16.46 -11.01 0.89
C GLN A 159 -15.67 -12.07 1.66
N PRO A 160 -14.32 -11.86 1.79
CA PRO A 160 -13.52 -10.75 1.24
C PRO A 160 -13.33 -10.88 -0.28
N HIS A 161 -13.53 -9.80 -1.02
CA HIS A 161 -13.41 -9.78 -2.49
C HIS A 161 -11.97 -9.99 -2.99
N ARG A 162 -11.01 -9.59 -2.19
CA ARG A 162 -9.59 -9.56 -2.53
C ARG A 162 -8.76 -10.20 -1.44
N TYR A 163 -7.64 -10.76 -1.85
CA TYR A 163 -6.66 -11.32 -0.93
C TYR A 163 -5.23 -11.06 -1.37
N VAL A 164 -4.33 -11.05 -0.41
CA VAL A 164 -2.88 -11.04 -0.59
C VAL A 164 -2.25 -12.01 0.40
N VAL A 165 -1.45 -12.94 -0.11
CA VAL A 165 -0.65 -13.86 0.70
C VAL A 165 0.81 -13.44 0.60
N LEU A 166 1.40 -13.15 1.75
CA LEU A 166 2.74 -12.60 1.90
C LEU A 166 3.66 -13.62 2.56
N PRO A 167 4.60 -14.24 1.83
CA PRO A 167 5.66 -15.04 2.46
C PRO A 167 6.67 -14.12 3.16
N ARG A 168 7.48 -14.69 4.05
CA ARG A 168 8.45 -13.94 4.87
C ARG A 168 9.39 -13.06 4.04
N ARG A 169 9.84 -13.55 2.88
CA ARG A 169 10.73 -12.81 2.00
C ARG A 169 10.13 -11.49 1.55
N VAL A 170 8.86 -11.48 1.21
CA VAL A 170 8.15 -10.25 0.77
C VAL A 170 8.05 -9.25 1.91
N LEU A 171 7.76 -9.69 3.14
CA LEU A 171 7.77 -8.78 4.29
C LEU A 171 9.13 -8.11 4.47
N ARG A 172 10.22 -8.89 4.39
CA ARG A 172 11.59 -8.34 4.49
C ARG A 172 11.86 -7.32 3.39
N SER A 173 11.61 -7.69 2.14
CA SER A 173 11.85 -6.81 0.99
C SER A 173 11.00 -5.53 1.02
N LEU A 174 9.77 -5.62 1.51
CA LEU A 174 8.89 -4.46 1.67
C LEU A 174 9.47 -3.47 2.70
N VAL A 175 9.90 -3.96 3.85
CA VAL A 175 10.51 -3.13 4.90
C VAL A 175 11.80 -2.49 4.41
N ASP A 176 12.69 -3.29 3.81
CA ASP A 176 13.98 -2.80 3.29
C ASP A 176 13.77 -1.76 2.17
N GLY A 177 12.77 -1.98 1.31
CA GLY A 177 12.42 -1.05 0.23
C GLY A 177 11.75 0.24 0.69
N LEU A 178 11.13 0.24 1.87
CA LEU A 178 10.57 1.45 2.50
C LEU A 178 11.61 2.22 3.33
N GLY A 179 12.80 1.65 3.61
CA GLY A 179 13.88 2.30 4.34
C GLY A 179 13.80 2.11 5.86
N ASP A 180 13.70 0.85 6.30
CA ASP A 180 13.63 0.44 7.70
C ASP A 180 12.37 0.95 8.46
N LEU A 181 12.10 0.41 9.62
CA LEU A 181 10.95 0.79 10.44
C LEU A 181 11.39 1.33 11.79
N ASP A 182 11.06 2.56 12.09
CA ASP A 182 11.28 3.16 13.40
C ASP A 182 10.21 2.65 14.39
N VAL A 183 10.66 2.01 15.46
CA VAL A 183 9.79 1.49 16.52
C VAL A 183 10.35 1.81 17.90
N ILE A 184 9.48 1.83 18.90
CA ILE A 184 9.88 1.89 20.31
C ILE A 184 9.51 0.56 20.96
N LEU A 185 10.52 -0.23 21.33
CA LEU A 185 10.35 -1.51 21.99
C LEU A 185 10.34 -1.32 23.52
N ASN A 186 9.28 -1.75 24.17
CA ASN A 186 9.15 -1.66 25.62
C ASN A 186 9.95 -2.73 26.39
N ALA A 187 10.50 -3.72 25.69
CA ALA A 187 11.34 -4.78 26.24
C ALA A 187 12.35 -5.26 25.20
N SER A 188 13.43 -5.90 25.65
CA SER A 188 14.37 -6.60 24.77
C SER A 188 13.81 -7.99 24.41
N PHE A 189 14.01 -8.40 23.15
CA PHE A 189 13.60 -9.69 22.63
C PHE A 189 14.84 -10.50 22.24
N GLN A 190 15.09 -11.58 22.97
CA GLN A 190 16.25 -12.44 22.75
C GLN A 190 15.81 -13.89 22.63
N LEU A 191 16.18 -14.53 21.55
CA LEU A 191 15.95 -15.94 21.28
C LEU A 191 17.13 -16.45 20.46
N ARG A 192 17.72 -17.57 20.86
CA ARG A 192 18.74 -18.27 20.10
C ARG A 192 18.33 -19.73 19.90
N ASP A 193 18.05 -20.09 18.69
CA ASP A 193 17.83 -21.48 18.29
C ASP A 193 19.06 -21.94 17.48
N GLN A 194 19.93 -22.69 18.14
CA GLN A 194 21.17 -23.19 17.52
C GLN A 194 20.91 -24.25 16.45
N ALA A 195 19.86 -25.06 16.63
CA ALA A 195 19.51 -26.15 15.71
C ALA A 195 19.07 -25.62 14.34
N GLN A 196 18.52 -24.40 14.30
CA GLN A 196 18.00 -23.77 13.08
C GLN A 196 18.77 -22.53 12.67
N ASN A 197 19.88 -22.24 13.36
CA ASN A 197 20.68 -21.03 13.12
C ASN A 197 19.83 -19.75 13.09
N TYR A 198 18.84 -19.66 13.99
CA TYR A 198 17.93 -18.54 14.08
C TYR A 198 18.18 -17.75 15.38
N THR A 199 18.41 -16.47 15.22
CA THR A 199 18.70 -15.59 16.37
C THR A 199 17.82 -14.34 16.29
N VAL A 200 17.17 -14.01 17.39
CA VAL A 200 16.52 -12.71 17.64
C VAL A 200 17.33 -11.99 18.70
N ASN A 201 17.73 -10.75 18.41
CA ASN A 201 18.44 -9.91 19.37
C ASN A 201 18.05 -8.45 19.14
N LEU A 202 16.91 -8.08 19.69
CA LEU A 202 16.36 -6.72 19.62
C LEU A 202 16.38 -6.12 21.02
N GLN A 203 16.90 -4.89 21.15
CA GLN A 203 17.03 -4.21 22.42
C GLN A 203 15.78 -3.37 22.73
N ALA A 204 15.48 -3.14 24.02
CA ALA A 204 14.48 -2.18 24.43
C ALA A 204 14.86 -0.76 24.02
N GLY A 205 13.88 0.12 23.86
CA GLY A 205 14.05 1.51 23.44
C GLY A 205 13.79 1.73 21.95
N ARG A 206 14.23 2.89 21.44
CA ARG A 206 14.07 3.24 20.03
C ARG A 206 14.99 2.38 19.16
N GLN A 207 14.42 1.78 18.15
CA GLN A 207 15.11 0.94 17.17
C GLN A 207 14.67 1.30 15.76
N SER A 208 15.59 1.25 14.80
CA SER A 208 15.28 1.23 13.38
C SER A 208 15.47 -0.21 12.92
N LEU A 209 14.39 -0.85 12.48
CA LEU A 209 14.36 -2.27 12.14
C LEU A 209 14.43 -2.45 10.63
N ASN A 210 15.44 -3.15 10.15
CA ASN A 210 15.45 -3.65 8.77
C ASN A 210 14.45 -4.82 8.60
N GLY A 211 14.27 -5.30 7.37
CA GLY A 211 13.30 -6.35 7.06
C GLY A 211 13.52 -7.63 7.85
N ALA A 212 14.77 -8.06 8.06
CA ALA A 212 15.08 -9.25 8.85
C ALA A 212 14.71 -9.06 10.32
N GLN A 213 14.97 -7.90 10.90
CA GLN A 213 14.64 -7.56 12.28
C GLN A 213 13.12 -7.39 12.47
N ALA A 214 12.42 -6.80 11.50
CA ALA A 214 10.97 -6.70 11.49
C ALA A 214 10.32 -8.10 11.46
N GLU A 215 10.80 -9.01 10.60
CA GLU A 215 10.37 -10.41 10.60
C GLU A 215 10.61 -11.08 11.96
N GLN A 216 11.80 -10.93 12.53
CA GLN A 216 12.14 -11.48 13.83
C GLN A 216 11.17 -11.00 14.91
N LEU A 217 10.85 -9.70 14.95
CA LEU A 217 9.89 -9.14 15.92
C LEU A 217 8.47 -9.68 15.70
N ALA A 218 8.02 -9.77 14.45
CA ALA A 218 6.70 -10.30 14.09
C ALA A 218 6.49 -11.74 14.52
N ARG A 219 7.55 -12.55 14.46
CA ARG A 219 7.53 -14.00 14.69
C ARG A 219 7.99 -14.41 16.07
N TYR A 220 8.65 -13.52 16.82
CA TYR A 220 9.14 -13.85 18.14
C TYR A 220 8.06 -14.50 19.01
N LEU A 221 8.30 -15.73 19.42
CA LEU A 221 7.41 -16.51 20.26
C LEU A 221 8.24 -17.45 21.12
N LYS A 222 8.45 -17.10 22.39
CA LYS A 222 9.20 -17.92 23.33
C LYS A 222 8.32 -18.99 23.99
N ASP A 223 7.05 -18.67 24.20
CA ASP A 223 6.04 -19.56 24.76
C ASP A 223 4.86 -19.65 23.78
N PRO A 224 4.43 -20.85 23.35
CA PRO A 224 3.25 -21.02 22.50
C PRO A 224 1.98 -20.39 23.05
N LEU A 225 1.92 -20.10 24.34
CA LEU A 225 0.79 -19.41 24.98
C LEU A 225 0.88 -17.90 24.89
N ASP A 226 2.00 -17.34 24.39
CA ASP A 226 2.27 -15.90 24.29
C ASP A 226 1.75 -15.26 22.97
N ASP A 227 0.88 -15.95 22.25
CA ASP A 227 0.24 -15.41 21.04
C ASP A 227 -0.37 -14.01 21.20
N PRO A 228 -0.98 -13.62 22.33
CA PRO A 228 -1.45 -12.25 22.53
C PRO A 228 -0.35 -11.20 22.41
N ASN A 229 0.82 -11.43 23.00
CA ASN A 229 1.94 -10.49 22.92
C ASN A 229 2.57 -10.48 21.51
N ARG A 230 2.58 -11.63 20.81
CA ARG A 230 2.97 -11.67 19.39
C ARG A 230 2.06 -10.78 18.55
N ARG A 231 0.75 -10.84 18.74
CA ARG A 231 -0.19 -9.95 18.05
C ARG A 231 0.05 -8.47 18.35
N LEU A 232 0.37 -8.11 19.59
CA LEU A 232 0.72 -6.73 19.93
C LEU A 232 1.98 -6.25 19.19
N ARG A 233 3.01 -7.11 19.07
CA ARG A 233 4.21 -6.80 18.27
C ARG A 233 3.88 -6.64 16.77
N GLN A 234 3.02 -7.49 16.23
CA GLN A 234 2.52 -7.35 14.84
C GLN A 234 1.75 -6.04 14.66
N GLN A 235 0.91 -5.62 15.64
CA GLN A 235 0.23 -4.32 15.58
C GLN A 235 1.21 -3.15 15.60
N LEU A 236 2.27 -3.24 16.39
CA LEU A 236 3.33 -2.23 16.42
C LEU A 236 3.97 -2.10 15.02
N LEU A 237 4.30 -3.23 14.39
CA LEU A 237 4.87 -3.24 13.03
C LEU A 237 3.90 -2.70 11.98
N ILE A 238 2.60 -3.03 12.06
CA ILE A 238 1.59 -2.48 11.14
C ILE A 238 1.55 -0.95 11.25
N ARG A 239 1.57 -0.40 12.47
CA ARG A 239 1.59 1.06 12.67
C ARG A 239 2.85 1.68 12.09
N ALA A 240 4.02 1.12 12.39
CA ALA A 240 5.29 1.61 11.89
C ALA A 240 5.36 1.53 10.35
N LEU A 241 4.87 0.43 9.75
CA LEU A 241 4.76 0.29 8.30
C LEU A 241 3.88 1.38 7.68
N LEU A 242 2.72 1.67 8.28
CA LEU A 242 1.81 2.69 7.78
C LEU A 242 2.37 4.10 7.96
N GLU A 243 3.12 4.36 9.03
CA GLU A 243 3.84 5.63 9.22
C GLU A 243 4.94 5.79 8.17
N GLN A 244 5.75 4.76 7.97
CA GLN A 244 6.82 4.76 6.95
C GLN A 244 6.25 4.88 5.54
N PHE A 245 5.17 4.16 5.24
CA PHE A 245 4.47 4.21 3.94
C PHE A 245 3.92 5.59 3.60
N ARG A 246 3.67 6.45 4.61
CA ARG A 246 3.24 7.84 4.45
C ARG A 246 4.39 8.85 4.53
N GLY A 247 5.62 8.37 4.60
CA GLY A 247 6.80 9.21 4.65
C GLY A 247 6.99 10.02 3.35
N PRO A 248 7.72 11.13 3.43
CA PRO A 248 8.00 11.95 2.26
C PRO A 248 8.77 11.16 1.19
N GLY A 249 8.38 11.32 -0.07
CA GLY A 249 9.01 10.66 -1.22
C GLY A 249 8.67 9.18 -1.40
N VAL A 250 7.94 8.54 -0.48
CA VAL A 250 7.57 7.12 -0.58
C VAL A 250 6.65 6.87 -1.77
N ILE A 251 5.83 7.84 -2.13
CA ILE A 251 4.88 7.71 -3.25
C ILE A 251 5.57 7.31 -4.56
N GLU A 252 6.78 7.81 -4.79
CA GLU A 252 7.59 7.52 -5.98
C GLU A 252 8.17 6.09 -5.94
N THR A 253 8.35 5.50 -4.77
CA THR A 253 8.90 4.16 -4.61
C THR A 253 7.85 3.06 -4.71
N ILE A 254 6.56 3.37 -4.46
CA ILE A 254 5.47 2.39 -4.42
C ILE A 254 5.34 1.56 -5.70
N PRO A 255 5.39 2.14 -6.93
CA PRO A 255 5.30 1.33 -8.14
C PRO A 255 6.41 0.28 -8.23
N GLY A 256 7.64 0.66 -7.85
CA GLY A 256 8.78 -0.26 -7.78
C GLY A 256 8.60 -1.37 -6.75
N LEU A 257 8.04 -1.05 -5.58
CA LEU A 257 7.72 -2.04 -4.54
C LEU A 257 6.64 -3.02 -5.00
N VAL A 258 5.60 -2.54 -5.68
CA VAL A 258 4.56 -3.40 -6.27
C VAL A 258 5.16 -4.31 -7.34
N ASP A 259 6.04 -3.78 -8.21
CA ASP A 259 6.72 -4.58 -9.23
C ASP A 259 7.63 -5.65 -8.62
N ALA A 260 8.38 -5.30 -7.60
CA ALA A 260 9.27 -6.24 -6.90
C ALA A 260 8.49 -7.35 -6.15
N ALA A 261 7.29 -7.03 -5.65
CA ALA A 261 6.44 -8.02 -4.99
C ALA A 261 5.69 -8.93 -5.99
N THR A 262 5.46 -8.45 -7.23
CA THR A 262 4.74 -9.23 -8.25
C THR A 262 5.50 -10.52 -8.58
N GLY A 263 4.83 -11.67 -8.44
CA GLY A 263 5.42 -12.99 -8.61
C GLY A 263 5.90 -13.65 -7.32
N ASP A 264 6.12 -12.88 -6.26
CA ASP A 264 6.47 -13.40 -4.94
C ASP A 264 5.27 -13.48 -3.98
N VAL A 265 4.14 -12.84 -4.34
CA VAL A 265 2.88 -12.89 -3.60
C VAL A 265 1.84 -13.72 -4.35
N GLU A 266 0.94 -14.36 -3.61
CA GLU A 266 -0.27 -14.94 -4.18
C GLU A 266 -1.43 -13.96 -3.93
N THR A 267 -2.08 -13.51 -5.00
CA THR A 267 -3.14 -12.51 -4.92
C THR A 267 -4.07 -12.56 -6.12
N ASN A 268 -5.30 -12.13 -5.94
CA ASN A 268 -6.24 -11.85 -7.04
C ASN A 268 -6.32 -10.35 -7.40
N LEU A 269 -5.43 -9.52 -6.84
CA LEU A 269 -5.30 -8.12 -7.21
C LEU A 269 -4.46 -7.98 -8.47
N SER A 270 -4.92 -7.18 -9.42
CA SER A 270 -4.07 -6.66 -10.48
C SER A 270 -3.10 -5.59 -9.95
N LYS A 271 -2.03 -5.31 -10.68
CA LYS A 271 -1.10 -4.23 -10.34
C LYS A 271 -1.81 -2.88 -10.19
N ALA A 272 -2.75 -2.56 -11.08
CA ALA A 272 -3.53 -1.33 -11.00
C ALA A 272 -4.37 -1.25 -9.72
N GLU A 273 -4.99 -2.37 -9.30
CA GLU A 273 -5.72 -2.43 -8.03
C GLU A 273 -4.80 -2.29 -6.81
N MET A 274 -3.60 -2.87 -6.84
CA MET A 274 -2.61 -2.68 -5.76
C MET A 274 -2.22 -1.20 -5.63
N LEU A 275 -1.96 -0.52 -6.74
CA LEU A 275 -1.65 0.92 -6.75
C LEU A 275 -2.84 1.76 -6.29
N SER A 276 -4.06 1.41 -6.69
CA SER A 276 -5.30 2.06 -6.24
C SER A 276 -5.52 1.91 -4.74
N LEU A 277 -5.27 0.72 -4.18
CA LEU A 277 -5.32 0.48 -2.74
C LEU A 277 -4.23 1.27 -1.99
N ALA A 278 -3.01 1.33 -2.54
CA ALA A 278 -1.94 2.16 -1.99
C ALA A 278 -2.35 3.64 -1.96
N ALA A 279 -2.90 4.15 -3.06
CA ALA A 279 -3.41 5.51 -3.14
C ALA A 279 -4.52 5.77 -2.10
N ALA A 280 -5.44 4.83 -1.91
CA ALA A 280 -6.51 4.94 -0.91
C ALA A 280 -5.97 4.97 0.53
N VAL A 281 -4.99 4.13 0.85
CA VAL A 281 -4.34 4.10 2.18
C VAL A 281 -3.58 5.41 2.45
N LEU A 282 -2.90 5.96 1.45
CA LEU A 282 -2.22 7.26 1.56
C LEU A 282 -3.20 8.42 1.72
N SER A 283 -4.36 8.35 1.05
CA SER A 283 -5.43 9.37 1.15
C SER A 283 -6.26 9.26 2.43
N SER A 284 -6.12 8.16 3.17
CA SER A 284 -6.86 7.91 4.40
C SER A 284 -6.28 8.72 5.58
N PRO A 285 -7.09 9.08 6.59
CA PRO A 285 -6.60 9.67 7.83
C PRO A 285 -5.49 8.82 8.45
N VAL A 286 -4.54 9.46 9.14
CA VAL A 286 -3.39 8.78 9.79
C VAL A 286 -3.83 7.75 10.84
N SER A 287 -5.02 7.93 11.44
CA SER A 287 -5.55 7.02 12.44
C SER A 287 -5.91 5.67 11.81
N VAL A 288 -5.39 4.59 12.39
CA VAL A 288 -5.73 3.21 12.05
C VAL A 288 -6.56 2.60 13.17
N LYS A 289 -7.72 2.06 12.83
CA LYS A 289 -8.57 1.33 13.79
C LYS A 289 -8.20 -0.16 13.74
N ILE A 290 -7.35 -0.60 14.67
CA ILE A 290 -6.99 -2.02 14.80
C ILE A 290 -7.89 -2.66 15.83
N GLN A 291 -8.65 -3.68 15.41
CA GLN A 291 -9.57 -4.45 16.26
C GLN A 291 -9.06 -5.90 16.39
N GLN A 292 -9.47 -6.54 17.47
CA GLN A 292 -9.24 -7.97 17.70
C GLN A 292 -10.58 -8.67 17.92
N LEU A 293 -10.66 -9.93 17.52
CA LEU A 293 -11.83 -10.75 17.83
C LEU A 293 -11.95 -10.97 19.34
N PRO A 294 -13.18 -10.94 19.88
CA PRO A 294 -13.42 -11.21 21.27
C PRO A 294 -13.23 -12.69 21.58
N LEU A 295 -12.12 -13.03 22.23
CA LEU A 295 -11.81 -14.42 22.59
C LEU A 295 -12.35 -14.77 23.98
N ALA A 296 -12.86 -15.99 24.10
CA ALA A 296 -13.18 -16.57 25.40
C ALA A 296 -11.94 -16.65 26.31
N LYS A 297 -12.13 -16.68 27.61
CA LYS A 297 -11.02 -16.89 28.55
C LYS A 297 -10.35 -18.24 28.25
N ARG A 298 -9.01 -18.26 28.32
CA ARG A 298 -8.25 -19.49 28.11
C ARG A 298 -8.55 -20.50 29.20
N ALA A 299 -8.87 -21.72 28.81
CA ALA A 299 -9.07 -22.84 29.74
C ALA A 299 -7.70 -23.51 29.99
N GLY A 300 -7.07 -23.22 31.12
CA GLY A 300 -5.78 -23.78 31.49
C GLY A 300 -4.68 -23.50 30.44
N LYS A 301 -3.95 -24.56 30.03
CA LYS A 301 -2.85 -24.48 29.07
C LYS A 301 -3.28 -24.80 27.61
N GLN A 302 -4.57 -24.70 27.27
CA GLN A 302 -5.04 -24.96 25.93
C GLN A 302 -4.47 -23.93 24.94
N VAL A 303 -3.89 -24.41 23.85
CA VAL A 303 -3.37 -23.56 22.76
C VAL A 303 -4.53 -22.99 21.96
N LEU A 304 -5.51 -23.83 21.62
CA LEU A 304 -6.68 -23.44 20.84
C LEU A 304 -7.58 -22.48 21.63
N ARG A 305 -8.12 -21.49 20.94
CA ARG A 305 -8.99 -20.46 21.49
C ARG A 305 -10.34 -20.48 20.80
N GLN A 306 -11.36 -20.05 21.50
CA GLN A 306 -12.71 -19.90 20.94
C GLN A 306 -13.11 -18.43 20.98
N ILE A 307 -14.04 -18.04 20.12
CA ILE A 307 -14.72 -16.76 20.24
C ILE A 307 -15.57 -16.77 21.51
N LYS A 308 -15.66 -15.64 22.16
CA LYS A 308 -16.49 -15.44 23.34
C LYS A 308 -17.97 -15.72 22.97
N ALA A 309 -18.63 -16.53 23.78
CA ALA A 309 -20.04 -16.85 23.57
C ALA A 309 -20.93 -15.59 23.70
N GLY A 310 -22.00 -15.55 22.92
CA GLY A 310 -22.98 -14.45 22.94
C GLY A 310 -22.61 -13.23 22.10
N GLU A 311 -21.53 -13.27 21.34
CA GLU A 311 -21.23 -12.23 20.36
C GLU A 311 -22.18 -12.37 19.14
N SER A 312 -22.73 -11.23 18.67
CA SER A 312 -23.61 -11.18 17.50
C SER A 312 -22.82 -10.92 16.21
N LEU A 313 -23.22 -11.55 15.12
CA LEU A 313 -22.68 -11.28 13.80
C LEU A 313 -23.33 -10.03 13.17
N PRO A 314 -22.65 -9.27 12.33
CA PRO A 314 -21.22 -9.43 12.01
C PRO A 314 -20.30 -8.98 13.16
N LEU A 315 -19.17 -9.68 13.31
CA LEU A 315 -18.16 -9.28 14.30
C LEU A 315 -17.33 -8.09 13.81
N TRP A 316 -17.32 -7.87 12.50
CA TRP A 316 -16.56 -6.81 11.83
C TRP A 316 -17.05 -6.61 10.37
N PRO A 317 -16.97 -5.39 9.79
CA PRO A 317 -16.62 -4.14 10.47
C PRO A 317 -17.71 -3.76 11.50
N ARG A 318 -17.30 -3.10 12.55
CA ARG A 318 -18.24 -2.50 13.50
C ARG A 318 -18.38 -1.03 13.16
N PRO A 319 -19.64 -0.50 13.13
CA PRO A 319 -19.90 0.90 12.83
C PRO A 319 -19.22 1.88 13.79
#